data_1180f218587a1554977b87cca8016169
#
_entry.id   1180f218587a1554977b87cca8016169
#
_cell.length_a   1.000
_cell.length_b   1.000
_cell.length_c   1.000
_cell.angle_alpha   90.00
_cell.angle_beta   90.00
_cell.angle_gamma   90.00
#
_symmetry.space_group_name_H-M   'P 1'
#
loop_
_entity.id
_entity.type
_entity.pdbx_description
1 polymer ?
#
loop_
_entity_poly.entity_id
_entity_poly.type
_entity_poly.pdbx_seq_one_letter_code
_entity_poly.pdbx_strand_id
1 'polypeptide(L)'
;MNLLVHINAICLVLFLSSNTYAQNQIVADLSQENVKISTDFQGAKILLFGAYDGQEGDDIIVIVTGPKGLVTVQKKEKVLGVWVNTRKVNYINAPKYLSISSNKKIEDILNKKTQKISEIGLNNLKIRMQPGIKVENEKEWRQALTRNMLKSNLWSINENSVSLNKDALFRSFLILPSNVITGQFEVKILHYRNSKLISQQINSINVSKSGISAEIYDIAQNYSTLYGVFAVFLAVLVGWGSNLIFRKV
;
A
#
# COMPACT_ATOMS: atom_id res chain seq x y z
N MET A 1 -53.17 -15.33 39.73
CA MET A 1 -52.04 -14.38 39.86
C MET A 1 -50.66 -15.03 39.62
N ASN A 2 -50.49 -16.34 39.86
CA ASN A 2 -49.19 -17.00 39.68
C ASN A 2 -48.82 -17.39 38.24
N LEU A 3 -49.75 -17.57 37.32
CA LEU A 3 -49.50 -17.96 35.94
C LEU A 3 -48.83 -16.84 35.13
N LEU A 4 -49.27 -15.59 35.31
CA LEU A 4 -48.71 -14.40 34.64
C LEU A 4 -47.25 -14.09 35.07
N VAL A 5 -46.92 -14.38 36.33
CA VAL A 5 -45.56 -14.20 36.87
C VAL A 5 -44.58 -15.20 36.23
N HIS A 6 -45.01 -16.46 36.04
CA HIS A 6 -44.20 -17.48 35.41
C HIS A 6 -44.00 -17.25 33.92
N ILE A 7 -44.99 -16.73 33.21
CA ILE A 7 -44.85 -16.34 31.78
C ILE A 7 -43.85 -15.18 31.60
N ASN A 8 -43.90 -14.16 32.47
CA ASN A 8 -42.94 -13.07 32.45
C ASN A 8 -41.51 -13.52 32.81
N ALA A 9 -41.34 -14.46 33.75
CA ALA A 9 -40.03 -15.00 34.07
C ALA A 9 -39.44 -15.82 32.92
N ILE A 10 -40.24 -16.62 32.21
CA ILE A 10 -39.81 -17.37 31.03
C ILE A 10 -39.45 -16.46 29.85
N CYS A 11 -40.20 -15.41 29.60
CA CYS A 11 -39.84 -14.40 28.60
C CYS A 11 -38.54 -13.66 28.94
N LEU A 12 -38.28 -13.35 30.20
CA LEU A 12 -37.05 -12.68 30.63
C LEU A 12 -35.81 -13.57 30.46
N VAL A 13 -35.92 -14.86 30.67
CA VAL A 13 -34.83 -15.83 30.48
C VAL A 13 -34.53 -16.07 28.98
N LEU A 14 -35.54 -16.02 28.12
CA LEU A 14 -35.37 -16.11 26.67
C LEU A 14 -34.70 -14.88 26.04
N PHE A 15 -34.83 -13.72 26.65
CA PHE A 15 -34.15 -12.50 26.21
C PHE A 15 -32.67 -12.41 26.60
N LEU A 16 -32.22 -13.17 27.59
CA LEU A 16 -30.82 -13.20 28.07
C LEU A 16 -29.92 -14.16 27.29
N SER A 17 -30.47 -14.97 26.40
CA SER A 17 -29.69 -15.84 25.51
C SER A 17 -29.31 -15.21 24.16
N SER A 18 -29.05 -13.91 24.15
CA SER A 18 -28.37 -13.28 23.02
C SER A 18 -26.95 -13.86 22.96
N ASN A 19 -26.76 -14.89 22.17
CA ASN A 19 -25.44 -15.37 21.82
C ASN A 19 -24.71 -14.24 21.14
N THR A 20 -23.94 -13.48 21.89
CA THR A 20 -22.89 -12.59 21.33
C THR A 20 -21.86 -13.51 20.70
N TYR A 21 -22.01 -13.77 19.40
CA TYR A 21 -20.92 -14.35 18.64
C TYR A 21 -19.77 -13.33 18.71
N ALA A 22 -18.74 -13.68 19.46
CA ALA A 22 -17.47 -12.98 19.39
C ALA A 22 -17.02 -13.05 17.92
N GLN A 23 -17.12 -11.92 17.22
CA GLN A 23 -16.70 -11.84 15.85
C GLN A 23 -15.17 -11.99 15.88
N ASN A 24 -14.63 -13.05 15.30
CA ASN A 24 -13.19 -13.27 15.17
C ASN A 24 -12.62 -12.10 14.35
N GLN A 25 -12.26 -11.02 15.02
CA GLN A 25 -11.73 -9.81 14.36
C GLN A 25 -10.23 -9.80 14.46
N ILE A 26 -9.59 -9.55 13.34
CA ILE A 26 -8.19 -9.14 13.33
C ILE A 26 -8.15 -7.63 13.56
N VAL A 27 -7.30 -7.19 14.49
CA VAL A 27 -7.06 -5.78 14.79
C VAL A 27 -5.58 -5.50 14.57
N ALA A 28 -5.28 -4.53 13.72
CA ALA A 28 -3.91 -4.21 13.35
C ALA A 28 -3.69 -2.71 13.26
N ASP A 29 -2.47 -2.29 13.53
CA ASP A 29 -2.04 -0.92 13.45
C ASP A 29 -0.64 -0.79 12.85
N LEU A 30 -0.30 0.40 12.39
CA LEU A 30 0.96 0.75 11.77
C LEU A 30 1.75 1.70 12.68
N SER A 31 3.06 1.50 12.78
CA SER A 31 3.91 2.43 13.53
C SER A 31 3.90 3.85 12.97
N GLN A 32 3.54 4.01 11.71
CA GLN A 32 3.31 5.31 11.06
C GLN A 32 2.38 5.15 9.85
N GLU A 33 1.46 6.09 9.69
CA GLU A 33 0.51 6.15 8.58
C GLU A 33 0.92 7.18 7.50
N ASN A 34 1.83 8.08 7.83
CA ASN A 34 2.30 9.12 6.93
C ASN A 34 3.80 8.97 6.68
N VAL A 35 4.18 8.83 5.42
CA VAL A 35 5.56 8.74 4.97
C VAL A 35 5.88 9.94 4.08
N LYS A 36 6.89 10.70 4.46
CA LYS A 36 7.35 11.86 3.70
C LYS A 36 8.58 11.49 2.87
N ILE A 37 8.50 11.71 1.56
CA ILE A 37 9.61 11.51 0.62
C ILE A 37 10.32 12.85 0.42
N SER A 38 11.50 12.96 1.00
CA SER A 38 12.45 14.06 0.79
C SER A 38 13.44 13.74 -0.33
N THR A 39 14.31 14.67 -0.68
CA THR A 39 15.35 14.48 -1.71
C THR A 39 16.41 13.45 -1.31
N ASP A 40 16.59 13.20 -0.04
CA ASP A 40 17.51 12.23 0.57
C ASP A 40 16.83 10.93 1.02
N PHE A 41 15.59 10.70 0.59
CA PHE A 41 14.81 9.52 0.99
C PHE A 41 15.46 8.22 0.50
N GLN A 42 15.85 7.35 1.44
CA GLN A 42 16.48 6.05 1.18
C GLN A 42 15.50 4.86 1.27
N GLY A 43 14.21 5.15 1.47
CA GLY A 43 13.18 4.16 1.74
C GLY A 43 12.64 4.27 3.17
N ALA A 44 11.57 3.53 3.45
CA ALA A 44 10.99 3.48 4.80
C ALA A 44 10.70 2.04 5.22
N LYS A 45 10.90 1.75 6.50
CA LYS A 45 10.54 0.49 7.13
C LYS A 45 9.48 0.76 8.19
N ILE A 46 8.27 0.29 7.95
CA ILE A 46 7.09 0.52 8.79
C ILE A 46 6.77 -0.79 9.50
N LEU A 47 6.65 -0.75 10.83
CA LEU A 47 6.19 -1.89 11.59
C LEU A 47 4.66 -1.97 11.51
N LEU A 48 4.14 -3.10 11.05
CA LEU A 48 2.76 -3.54 11.18
C LEU A 48 2.69 -4.53 12.33
N PHE A 49 1.77 -4.33 13.23
CA PHE A 49 1.52 -5.24 14.34
C PHE A 49 0.02 -5.32 14.64
N GLY A 50 -0.39 -6.39 15.29
CA GLY A 50 -1.80 -6.55 15.58
C GLY A 50 -2.08 -7.80 16.42
N ALA A 51 -3.36 -7.94 16.74
CA ALA A 51 -3.90 -9.07 17.44
C ALA A 51 -4.98 -9.77 16.60
N TYR A 52 -5.12 -11.06 16.78
CA TYR A 52 -6.15 -11.87 16.15
C TYR A 52 -6.59 -12.97 17.12
N ASP A 53 -7.78 -13.51 16.94
CA ASP A 53 -8.25 -14.67 17.69
C ASP A 53 -7.66 -15.92 17.04
N GLY A 54 -6.42 -16.25 17.45
CA GLY A 54 -5.61 -17.28 16.86
C GLY A 54 -5.95 -18.67 17.35
N GLN A 55 -5.92 -19.62 16.44
CA GLN A 55 -5.98 -21.05 16.70
C GLN A 55 -4.86 -21.76 15.94
N GLU A 56 -4.60 -23.00 16.31
CA GLU A 56 -3.65 -23.81 15.58
C GLU A 56 -4.04 -23.93 14.10
N GLY A 57 -3.08 -23.67 13.20
CA GLY A 57 -3.31 -23.70 11.76
C GLY A 57 -3.77 -22.37 11.15
N ASP A 58 -3.80 -21.29 11.93
CA ASP A 58 -4.09 -19.95 11.40
C ASP A 58 -2.89 -19.35 10.65
N ASP A 59 -3.22 -18.60 9.63
CA ASP A 59 -2.26 -17.95 8.75
C ASP A 59 -2.63 -16.50 8.50
N ILE A 60 -1.63 -15.64 8.44
CA ILE A 60 -1.78 -14.21 8.17
C ILE A 60 -1.08 -13.85 6.86
N ILE A 61 -1.81 -13.19 5.98
CA ILE A 61 -1.26 -12.59 4.75
C ILE A 61 -1.47 -11.09 4.81
N VAL A 62 -0.41 -10.35 4.56
CA VAL A 62 -0.41 -8.88 4.48
C VAL A 62 -0.12 -8.47 3.04
N ILE A 63 -1.01 -7.67 2.46
CA ILE A 63 -0.88 -7.17 1.10
C ILE A 63 -0.84 -5.64 1.15
N VAL A 64 0.25 -5.06 0.68
CA VAL A 64 0.39 -3.62 0.53
C VAL A 64 0.29 -3.27 -0.95
N THR A 65 -0.71 -2.49 -1.30
CA THR A 65 -0.98 -2.06 -2.67
C THR A 65 -0.87 -0.55 -2.78
N GLY A 66 0.07 -0.06 -3.57
CA GLY A 66 0.20 1.36 -3.89
C GLY A 66 -0.82 1.83 -4.94
N PRO A 67 -0.78 3.12 -5.28
CA PRO A 67 -1.66 3.69 -6.30
C PRO A 67 -1.63 2.89 -7.60
N LYS A 68 -2.81 2.60 -8.13
CA LYS A 68 -2.98 1.92 -9.43
C LYS A 68 -2.91 2.94 -10.56
N GLY A 69 -2.36 2.54 -11.69
CA GLY A 69 -2.26 3.42 -12.84
C GLY A 69 -1.68 2.76 -14.07
N LEU A 70 -1.23 3.60 -14.99
CA LEU A 70 -0.56 3.18 -16.22
C LEU A 70 0.89 2.78 -15.91
N VAL A 71 1.27 1.57 -16.34
CA VAL A 71 2.65 1.09 -16.33
C VAL A 71 3.03 0.67 -17.75
N THR A 72 4.13 1.22 -18.25
CA THR A 72 4.61 0.96 -19.62
C THR A 72 5.76 -0.03 -19.59
N VAL A 73 5.67 -1.07 -20.40
CA VAL A 73 6.75 -2.01 -20.68
C VAL A 73 7.27 -1.74 -22.09
N GLN A 74 8.58 -1.61 -22.24
CA GLN A 74 9.23 -1.39 -23.52
C GLN A 74 10.15 -2.55 -23.86
N LYS A 75 10.15 -2.96 -25.14
CA LYS A 75 11.09 -3.93 -25.68
C LYS A 75 12.22 -3.18 -26.37
N LYS A 76 13.47 -3.53 -25.98
CA LYS A 76 14.66 -3.04 -26.64
C LYS A 76 15.14 -4.09 -27.63
N GLU A 77 15.50 -3.68 -28.82
CA GLU A 77 16.10 -4.51 -29.88
C GLU A 77 17.33 -3.82 -30.43
N LYS A 78 18.28 -4.62 -30.87
CA LYS A 78 19.51 -4.09 -31.48
C LYS A 78 19.28 -3.86 -32.96
N VAL A 79 19.27 -2.60 -33.39
CA VAL A 79 19.13 -2.18 -34.80
C VAL A 79 20.41 -1.50 -35.20
N LEU A 80 21.08 -2.00 -36.26
CA LEU A 80 22.37 -1.47 -36.77
C LEU A 80 23.42 -1.30 -35.66
N GLY A 81 23.46 -2.23 -34.66
CA GLY A 81 24.44 -2.15 -33.59
C GLY A 81 24.00 -1.34 -32.36
N VAL A 82 22.92 -0.55 -32.42
CA VAL A 82 22.42 0.32 -31.35
C VAL A 82 21.16 -0.27 -30.71
N TRP A 83 21.03 -0.19 -29.39
CA TRP A 83 19.83 -0.60 -28.67
C TRP A 83 18.76 0.48 -28.75
N VAL A 84 17.64 0.19 -29.40
CA VAL A 84 16.49 1.10 -29.55
C VAL A 84 15.22 0.48 -28.96
N ASN A 85 14.31 1.31 -28.47
CA ASN A 85 12.98 0.89 -28.04
C ASN A 85 12.11 0.68 -29.28
N THR A 86 11.81 -0.56 -29.62
CA THR A 86 11.05 -0.91 -30.84
C THR A 86 9.56 -1.01 -30.61
N ARG A 87 9.16 -1.56 -29.46
CA ARG A 87 7.74 -1.77 -29.11
C ARG A 87 7.48 -1.37 -27.67
N LYS A 88 6.26 -0.89 -27.39
CA LYS A 88 5.79 -0.59 -26.04
C LYS A 88 4.38 -1.15 -25.81
N VAL A 89 4.13 -1.59 -24.60
CA VAL A 89 2.82 -2.03 -24.13
C VAL A 89 2.49 -1.28 -22.85
N ASN A 90 1.31 -0.72 -22.78
CA ASN A 90 0.78 -0.04 -21.63
C ASN A 90 -0.17 -0.96 -20.88
N TYR A 91 0.07 -1.12 -19.58
CA TYR A 91 -0.82 -1.81 -18.66
C TYR A 91 -1.62 -0.80 -17.87
N ILE A 92 -2.94 -0.89 -17.94
CA ILE A 92 -3.86 -0.06 -17.16
C ILE A 92 -4.22 -0.79 -15.85
N ASN A 93 -4.53 -0.01 -14.83
CA ASN A 93 -4.91 -0.52 -13.51
C ASN A 93 -3.84 -1.41 -12.85
N ALA A 94 -2.57 -1.22 -13.21
CA ALA A 94 -1.47 -1.92 -12.59
C ALA A 94 -1.07 -1.23 -11.28
N PRO A 95 -0.91 -1.96 -10.17
CA PRO A 95 -0.38 -1.37 -8.94
C PRO A 95 1.06 -0.94 -9.16
N LYS A 96 1.36 0.33 -8.90
CA LYS A 96 2.72 0.86 -9.03
C LYS A 96 3.64 0.42 -7.88
N TYR A 97 3.06 -0.13 -6.84
CA TYR A 97 3.74 -0.83 -5.75
C TYR A 97 2.88 -1.99 -5.28
N LEU A 98 3.49 -3.14 -4.98
CA LEU A 98 2.83 -4.31 -4.42
C LEU A 98 3.82 -5.09 -3.55
N SER A 99 3.46 -5.32 -2.30
CA SER A 99 4.19 -6.24 -1.42
C SER A 99 3.22 -7.22 -0.81
N ILE A 100 3.54 -8.52 -0.91
CA ILE A 100 2.76 -9.59 -0.30
C ILE A 100 3.67 -10.26 0.73
N SER A 101 3.27 -10.25 1.98
CA SER A 101 3.98 -10.86 3.10
C SER A 101 3.10 -11.92 3.75
N SER A 102 3.69 -13.04 4.18
CA SER A 102 2.95 -14.14 4.81
C SER A 102 3.79 -14.83 5.89
N ASN A 103 3.13 -15.56 6.79
CA ASN A 103 3.81 -16.36 7.83
C ASN A 103 4.30 -17.72 7.32
N LYS A 104 3.77 -18.19 6.20
CA LYS A 104 4.18 -19.42 5.49
C LYS A 104 4.19 -19.17 3.99
N LYS A 105 4.60 -20.15 3.20
CA LYS A 105 4.45 -20.07 1.74
C LYS A 105 3.00 -19.90 1.36
N ILE A 106 2.71 -19.02 0.42
CA ILE A 106 1.34 -18.73 -0.03
C ILE A 106 0.64 -20.00 -0.55
N GLU A 107 1.38 -20.90 -1.18
CA GLU A 107 0.87 -22.18 -1.70
C GLU A 107 0.44 -23.14 -0.58
N ASP A 108 1.06 -23.05 0.60
CA ASP A 108 0.70 -23.86 1.78
C ASP A 108 -0.55 -23.29 2.50
N ILE A 109 -0.77 -21.97 2.40
CA ILE A 109 -1.92 -21.27 3.00
C ILE A 109 -3.16 -21.41 2.12
N LEU A 110 -3.00 -21.19 0.80
CA LEU A 110 -4.10 -21.05 -0.13
C LEU A 110 -3.94 -21.96 -1.35
N ASN A 111 -5.01 -22.67 -1.70
CA ASN A 111 -5.06 -23.38 -2.97
C ASN A 111 -5.10 -22.37 -4.15
N LYS A 112 -4.72 -22.86 -5.37
CA LYS A 112 -4.64 -22.02 -6.58
C LYS A 112 -5.96 -21.32 -6.94
N LYS A 113 -7.11 -21.94 -6.63
CA LYS A 113 -8.43 -21.36 -6.90
C LYS A 113 -8.69 -20.15 -6.00
N THR A 114 -8.41 -20.27 -4.72
CA THR A 114 -8.56 -19.18 -3.75
C THR A 114 -7.58 -18.06 -4.04
N GLN A 115 -6.31 -18.36 -4.35
CA GLN A 115 -5.32 -17.35 -4.76
C GLN A 115 -5.82 -16.52 -5.95
N LYS A 116 -6.42 -17.17 -6.96
CA LYS A 116 -6.95 -16.49 -8.15
C LYS A 116 -8.17 -15.61 -7.83
N ILE A 117 -9.09 -16.11 -7.00
CA ILE A 117 -10.29 -15.36 -6.58
C ILE A 117 -9.91 -14.12 -5.76
N SER A 118 -8.99 -14.28 -4.81
CA SER A 118 -8.54 -13.22 -3.90
C SER A 118 -7.43 -12.34 -4.50
N GLU A 119 -7.02 -12.56 -5.75
CA GLU A 119 -5.95 -11.84 -6.46
C GLU A 119 -4.60 -11.88 -5.72
N ILE A 120 -4.35 -12.93 -4.94
CA ILE A 120 -3.11 -13.11 -4.20
C ILE A 120 -2.06 -13.80 -5.08
N GLY A 121 -0.89 -13.16 -5.18
CA GLY A 121 0.20 -13.59 -6.05
C GLY A 121 0.30 -12.78 -7.34
N LEU A 122 1.52 -12.60 -7.85
CA LEU A 122 1.82 -11.70 -8.98
C LEU A 122 1.10 -12.11 -10.29
N ASN A 123 0.88 -13.41 -10.46
CA ASN A 123 0.21 -13.93 -11.65
C ASN A 123 -1.33 -13.77 -11.60
N ASN A 124 -1.88 -13.53 -10.43
CA ASN A 124 -3.33 -13.46 -10.20
C ASN A 124 -3.90 -12.03 -10.26
N LEU A 125 -3.03 -11.02 -10.40
CA LEU A 125 -3.43 -9.62 -10.47
C LEU A 125 -4.30 -9.35 -11.70
N LYS A 126 -5.43 -8.66 -11.51
CA LYS A 126 -6.33 -8.24 -12.61
C LYS A 126 -5.80 -6.99 -13.33
N ILE A 127 -4.69 -7.14 -14.01
CA ILE A 127 -4.05 -6.10 -14.83
C ILE A 127 -4.45 -6.34 -16.28
N ARG A 128 -4.77 -5.29 -17.01
CA ARG A 128 -5.18 -5.36 -18.42
C ARG A 128 -4.23 -4.54 -19.28
N MET A 129 -3.96 -5.02 -20.49
CA MET A 129 -3.32 -4.19 -21.52
C MET A 129 -4.30 -3.12 -22.00
N GLN A 130 -3.74 -1.96 -22.37
CA GLN A 130 -4.51 -0.87 -22.95
C GLN A 130 -5.17 -1.37 -24.26
N PRO A 131 -6.48 -1.12 -24.47
CA PRO A 131 -7.16 -1.50 -25.72
C PRO A 131 -6.47 -0.92 -26.95
N GLY A 132 -6.53 -1.66 -28.07
CA GLY A 132 -5.95 -1.22 -29.34
C GLY A 132 -4.49 -1.65 -29.58
N ILE A 133 -3.80 -2.18 -28.56
CA ILE A 133 -2.44 -2.71 -28.71
C ILE A 133 -2.55 -4.22 -29.02
N LYS A 134 -2.18 -4.59 -30.23
CA LYS A 134 -2.07 -6.02 -30.62
C LYS A 134 -0.63 -6.47 -30.43
N VAL A 135 -0.43 -7.54 -29.67
CA VAL A 135 0.86 -8.21 -29.46
C VAL A 135 0.73 -9.68 -29.75
N GLU A 136 1.77 -10.28 -30.30
CA GLU A 136 1.80 -11.70 -30.66
C GLU A 136 1.78 -12.61 -29.41
N ASN A 137 2.42 -12.16 -28.31
CA ASN A 137 2.57 -12.95 -27.09
C ASN A 137 2.30 -12.10 -25.84
N GLU A 138 1.04 -12.02 -25.41
CA GLU A 138 0.64 -11.30 -24.21
C GLU A 138 1.31 -11.84 -22.93
N LYS A 139 1.56 -13.15 -22.85
CA LYS A 139 2.18 -13.80 -21.72
C LYS A 139 3.61 -13.32 -21.52
N GLU A 140 4.37 -13.18 -22.60
CA GLU A 140 5.75 -12.67 -22.54
C GLU A 140 5.82 -11.23 -22.01
N TRP A 141 4.92 -10.38 -22.51
CA TRP A 141 4.82 -8.99 -22.03
C TRP A 141 4.43 -8.89 -20.57
N ARG A 142 3.50 -9.74 -20.13
CA ARG A 142 3.13 -9.79 -18.70
C ARG A 142 4.29 -10.28 -17.82
N GLN A 143 5.03 -11.28 -18.27
CA GLN A 143 6.25 -11.74 -17.58
C GLN A 143 7.32 -10.64 -17.54
N ALA A 144 7.48 -9.87 -18.61
CA ALA A 144 8.38 -8.74 -18.65
C ALA A 144 7.97 -7.63 -17.66
N LEU A 145 6.66 -7.31 -17.56
CA LEU A 145 6.15 -6.42 -16.53
C LEU A 145 6.53 -6.90 -15.13
N THR A 146 6.17 -8.14 -14.80
CA THR A 146 6.44 -8.73 -13.49
C THR A 146 7.94 -8.70 -13.16
N ARG A 147 8.79 -9.13 -14.10
CA ARG A 147 10.24 -9.11 -13.93
C ARG A 147 10.79 -7.70 -13.69
N ASN A 148 10.30 -6.71 -14.42
CA ASN A 148 10.75 -5.33 -14.27
C ASN A 148 10.35 -4.74 -12.91
N MET A 149 9.11 -4.99 -12.48
CA MET A 149 8.61 -4.52 -11.19
C MET A 149 9.32 -5.19 -10.01
N LEU A 150 9.63 -6.49 -10.12
CA LEU A 150 10.46 -7.20 -9.14
C LEU A 150 11.89 -6.64 -9.09
N LYS A 151 12.52 -6.44 -10.26
CA LYS A 151 13.89 -5.92 -10.35
C LYS A 151 14.03 -4.50 -9.78
N SER A 152 12.97 -3.71 -9.86
CA SER A 152 12.93 -2.35 -9.28
C SER A 152 12.51 -2.33 -7.80
N ASN A 153 12.30 -3.47 -7.17
CA ASN A 153 11.78 -3.63 -5.81
C ASN A 153 10.40 -2.97 -5.57
N LEU A 154 9.68 -2.67 -6.65
CA LEU A 154 8.33 -2.13 -6.57
C LEU A 154 7.28 -3.22 -6.34
N TRP A 155 7.57 -4.46 -6.77
CA TRP A 155 6.78 -5.64 -6.42
C TRP A 155 7.65 -6.63 -5.65
N SER A 156 7.07 -7.26 -4.62
CA SER A 156 7.76 -8.28 -3.82
C SER A 156 6.78 -9.33 -3.28
N ILE A 157 7.31 -10.53 -3.06
CA ILE A 157 6.66 -11.58 -2.28
C ILE A 157 7.65 -11.96 -1.17
N ASN A 158 7.24 -11.79 0.07
CA ASN A 158 8.04 -12.00 1.26
C ASN A 158 7.40 -13.09 2.12
N GLU A 159 7.59 -14.33 1.73
CA GLU A 159 7.12 -15.48 2.50
C GLU A 159 7.91 -15.61 3.80
N ASN A 160 7.30 -16.17 4.84
CA ASN A 160 7.87 -16.32 6.19
C ASN A 160 8.32 -14.99 6.84
N SER A 161 7.73 -13.86 6.41
CA SER A 161 8.08 -12.52 6.91
C SER A 161 7.09 -11.97 7.94
N VAL A 162 5.96 -12.63 8.12
CA VAL A 162 5.00 -12.33 9.19
C VAL A 162 5.30 -13.26 10.36
N SER A 163 5.66 -12.68 11.50
CA SER A 163 5.91 -13.43 12.73
C SER A 163 4.63 -13.53 13.54
N LEU A 164 4.22 -14.74 13.88
CA LEU A 164 3.11 -15.02 14.81
C LEU A 164 3.66 -15.32 16.20
N ASN A 165 3.02 -14.81 17.25
CA ASN A 165 3.44 -15.01 18.62
C ASN A 165 2.24 -15.46 19.47
N LYS A 166 2.35 -16.66 20.06
CA LYS A 166 1.37 -17.27 21.01
C LYS A 166 -0.08 -17.22 20.50
N ASP A 167 -0.27 -17.46 19.21
CA ASP A 167 -1.59 -17.52 18.55
C ASP A 167 -2.51 -16.30 18.80
N ALA A 168 -1.94 -15.18 19.18
CA ALA A 168 -2.70 -13.98 19.51
C ALA A 168 -2.14 -12.70 18.84
N LEU A 169 -0.83 -12.63 18.63
CA LEU A 169 -0.17 -11.44 18.11
C LEU A 169 0.57 -11.76 16.81
N PHE A 170 0.57 -10.81 15.89
CA PHE A 170 1.41 -10.87 14.70
C PHE A 170 2.16 -9.56 14.51
N ARG A 171 3.27 -9.66 13.82
CA ARG A 171 4.06 -8.51 13.37
C ARG A 171 4.70 -8.77 12.02
N SER A 172 4.82 -7.72 11.23
CA SER A 172 5.51 -7.73 9.95
C SER A 172 6.16 -6.37 9.69
N PHE A 173 7.12 -6.33 8.78
CA PHE A 173 7.71 -5.07 8.33
C PHE A 173 7.33 -4.81 6.87
N LEU A 174 6.76 -3.64 6.64
CA LEU A 174 6.48 -3.11 5.31
C LEU A 174 7.68 -2.28 4.87
N ILE A 175 8.26 -2.61 3.72
CA ILE A 175 9.48 -1.95 3.22
C ILE A 175 9.09 -1.16 1.97
N LEU A 176 9.11 0.17 2.09
CA LEU A 176 8.95 1.06 0.95
C LEU A 176 10.33 1.39 0.37
N PRO A 177 10.60 1.10 -0.90
CA PRO A 177 11.90 1.39 -1.52
C PRO A 177 12.07 2.90 -1.80
N SER A 178 13.31 3.34 -2.05
CA SER A 178 13.61 4.74 -2.33
C SER A 178 12.93 5.31 -3.59
N ASN A 179 12.59 4.45 -4.55
CA ASN A 179 11.89 4.79 -5.78
C ASN A 179 10.37 4.64 -5.70
N VAL A 180 9.81 4.52 -4.49
CA VAL A 180 8.37 4.46 -4.28
C VAL A 180 7.69 5.75 -4.72
N ILE A 181 6.48 5.64 -5.27
CA ILE A 181 5.71 6.81 -5.70
C ILE A 181 4.85 7.38 -4.57
N THR A 182 4.48 8.64 -4.70
CA THR A 182 3.52 9.29 -3.80
C THR A 182 2.08 8.81 -4.05
N GLY A 183 1.26 8.87 -3.01
CA GLY A 183 -0.16 8.55 -3.02
C GLY A 183 -0.60 7.72 -1.84
N GLN A 184 -1.85 7.29 -1.86
CA GLN A 184 -2.43 6.45 -0.82
C GLN A 184 -2.16 4.97 -1.11
N PHE A 185 -1.63 4.28 -0.11
CA PHE A 185 -1.35 2.84 -0.14
C PHE A 185 -2.37 2.12 0.74
N GLU A 186 -2.96 1.06 0.22
CA GLU A 186 -3.85 0.17 0.96
C GLU A 186 -3.02 -0.95 1.58
N VAL A 187 -3.17 -1.15 2.89
CA VAL A 187 -2.57 -2.26 3.65
C VAL A 187 -3.70 -3.19 4.06
N LYS A 188 -3.82 -4.31 3.37
CA LYS A 188 -4.83 -5.32 3.63
C LYS A 188 -4.23 -6.46 4.44
N ILE A 189 -4.78 -6.72 5.60
CA ILE A 189 -4.40 -7.81 6.49
C ILE A 189 -5.50 -8.87 6.41
N LEU A 190 -5.11 -10.09 6.06
CA LEU A 190 -6.02 -11.20 5.83
C LEU A 190 -5.67 -12.33 6.79
N HIS A 191 -6.66 -12.77 7.56
CA HIS A 191 -6.55 -13.91 8.46
C HIS A 191 -7.25 -15.11 7.83
N TYR A 192 -6.50 -16.15 7.58
CA TYR A 192 -6.98 -17.42 7.02
C TYR A 192 -6.88 -18.55 8.02
N ARG A 193 -7.81 -19.49 7.94
CA ARG A 193 -7.82 -20.79 8.64
C ARG A 193 -8.24 -21.85 7.66
N ASN A 194 -7.41 -22.86 7.44
CA ASN A 194 -7.66 -23.94 6.49
C ASN A 194 -8.08 -23.41 5.09
N SER A 195 -7.34 -22.45 4.55
CA SER A 195 -7.59 -21.77 3.27
C SER A 195 -8.91 -20.98 3.20
N LYS A 196 -9.63 -20.80 4.31
CA LYS A 196 -10.86 -20.01 4.38
C LYS A 196 -10.56 -18.67 5.06
N LEU A 197 -11.00 -17.57 4.45
CA LEU A 197 -10.90 -16.24 5.04
C LEU A 197 -11.81 -16.15 6.27
N ILE A 198 -11.22 -15.86 7.44
CA ILE A 198 -11.91 -15.71 8.73
C ILE A 198 -12.22 -14.25 8.99
N SER A 199 -11.21 -13.38 8.85
CA SER A 199 -11.37 -11.95 9.06
C SER A 199 -10.38 -11.17 8.20
N GLN A 200 -10.65 -9.88 8.00
CA GLN A 200 -9.76 -8.97 7.31
C GLN A 200 -9.85 -7.58 7.90
N GLN A 201 -8.75 -6.85 7.81
CA GLN A 201 -8.69 -5.42 8.11
C GLN A 201 -7.96 -4.68 6.99
N ILE A 202 -8.34 -3.43 6.78
CA ILE A 202 -7.72 -2.55 5.80
C ILE A 202 -7.27 -1.27 6.51
N ASN A 203 -5.98 -0.99 6.43
CA ASN A 203 -5.36 0.25 6.88
C ASN A 203 -4.83 1.00 5.66
N SER A 204 -4.46 2.26 5.84
CA SER A 204 -3.88 3.08 4.76
C SER A 204 -2.57 3.74 5.19
N ILE A 205 -1.65 3.89 4.23
CA ILE A 205 -0.43 4.68 4.38
C ILE A 205 -0.48 5.79 3.35
N ASN A 206 -0.31 7.02 3.80
CA ASN A 206 -0.21 8.17 2.92
C ASN A 206 1.26 8.51 2.66
N VAL A 207 1.69 8.35 1.41
CA VAL A 207 3.05 8.67 0.98
C VAL A 207 3.02 10.00 0.23
N SER A 208 3.65 11.03 0.78
CA SER A 208 3.65 12.39 0.23
C SER A 208 5.08 12.90 0.01
N LYS A 209 5.22 13.88 -0.88
CA LYS A 209 6.50 14.59 -1.01
C LYS A 209 6.68 15.54 0.18
N SER A 210 7.90 15.62 0.66
CA SER A 210 8.33 16.59 1.65
C SER A 210 9.51 17.37 1.06
N GLY A 211 9.59 18.64 1.40
CA GLY A 211 10.72 19.48 1.03
C GLY A 211 10.34 20.96 1.12
N ILE A 212 11.33 21.82 1.21
CA ILE A 212 11.15 23.27 1.31
C ILE A 212 10.21 23.81 0.23
N SER A 213 10.30 23.27 -1.00
CA SER A 213 9.41 23.68 -2.11
C SER A 213 7.94 23.31 -1.88
N ALA A 214 7.65 22.16 -1.25
CA ALA A 214 6.28 21.76 -0.91
C ALA A 214 5.74 22.61 0.23
N GLU A 215 6.54 22.88 1.24
CA GLU A 215 6.16 23.74 2.38
C GLU A 215 5.94 25.20 1.93
N ILE A 216 6.81 25.74 1.06
CA ILE A 216 6.61 27.06 0.46
C ILE A 216 5.32 27.09 -0.37
N TYR A 217 5.04 26.06 -1.16
CA TYR A 217 3.83 25.95 -1.93
C TYR A 217 2.57 25.94 -1.04
N ASP A 218 2.59 25.15 0.02
CA ASP A 218 1.48 25.05 0.97
C ASP A 218 1.24 26.40 1.69
N ILE A 219 2.32 27.08 2.12
CA ILE A 219 2.25 28.43 2.69
C ILE A 219 1.69 29.42 1.67
N ALA A 220 2.15 29.36 0.41
CA ALA A 220 1.67 30.26 -0.63
C ALA A 220 0.18 30.05 -0.95
N GLN A 221 -0.35 28.81 -0.87
CA GLN A 221 -1.75 28.51 -1.10
C GLN A 221 -2.65 28.83 0.11
N ASN A 222 -2.23 28.43 1.31
CA ASN A 222 -3.05 28.56 2.52
C ASN A 222 -2.98 29.98 3.13
N TYR A 223 -1.86 30.69 2.91
CA TYR A 223 -1.59 32.04 3.44
C TYR A 223 -1.13 32.99 2.35
N SER A 224 -1.79 33.00 1.20
CA SER A 224 -1.39 33.72 -0.03
C SER A 224 -1.10 35.21 0.21
N THR A 225 -1.91 35.88 1.04
CA THR A 225 -1.73 37.30 1.37
C THR A 225 -0.45 37.54 2.15
N LEU A 226 -0.18 36.71 3.18
CA LEU A 226 1.03 36.81 3.99
C LEU A 226 2.28 36.49 3.16
N TYR A 227 2.19 35.46 2.31
CA TYR A 227 3.28 35.10 1.39
C TYR A 227 3.59 36.24 0.42
N GLY A 228 2.57 36.88 -0.16
CA GLY A 228 2.77 38.04 -1.06
C GLY A 228 3.43 39.24 -0.37
N VAL A 229 2.96 39.59 0.82
CA VAL A 229 3.56 40.68 1.63
C VAL A 229 5.02 40.37 1.98
N PHE A 230 5.31 39.13 2.40
CA PHE A 230 6.68 38.70 2.72
C PHE A 230 7.60 38.71 1.49
N ALA A 231 7.11 38.28 0.32
CA ALA A 231 7.87 38.30 -0.92
C ALA A 231 8.25 39.74 -1.35
N VAL A 232 7.29 40.69 -1.26
CA VAL A 232 7.54 42.08 -1.53
C VAL A 232 8.57 42.68 -0.55
N PHE A 233 8.43 42.40 0.74
CA PHE A 233 9.37 42.84 1.77
C PHE A 233 10.81 42.33 1.50
N LEU A 234 10.96 41.04 1.16
CA LEU A 234 12.26 40.49 0.77
C LEU A 234 12.84 41.16 -0.47
N ALA A 235 12.01 41.41 -1.50
CA ALA A 235 12.46 42.06 -2.72
C ALA A 235 13.01 43.48 -2.43
N VAL A 236 12.30 44.23 -1.56
CA VAL A 236 12.74 45.58 -1.15
C VAL A 236 14.04 45.52 -0.36
N LEU A 237 14.16 44.57 0.60
CA LEU A 237 15.40 44.38 1.37
C LEU A 237 16.60 44.02 0.50
N VAL A 238 16.41 43.09 -0.43
CA VAL A 238 17.50 42.68 -1.38
C VAL A 238 17.87 43.84 -2.30
N GLY A 239 16.90 44.56 -2.82
CA GLY A 239 17.13 45.73 -3.65
C GLY A 239 17.88 46.85 -2.91
N TRP A 240 17.47 47.15 -1.70
CA TRP A 240 18.13 48.15 -0.85
C TRP A 240 19.55 47.70 -0.44
N GLY A 241 19.71 46.44 -0.02
CA GLY A 241 21.00 45.86 0.35
C GLY A 241 21.97 45.84 -0.83
N SER A 242 21.52 45.47 -2.02
CA SER A 242 22.31 45.52 -3.24
C SER A 242 22.80 46.95 -3.55
N ASN A 243 21.93 47.96 -3.41
CA ASN A 243 22.31 49.36 -3.63
C ASN A 243 23.40 49.80 -2.64
N LEU A 244 23.35 49.36 -1.36
CA LEU A 244 24.39 49.71 -0.39
C LEU A 244 25.75 49.07 -0.72
N ILE A 245 25.77 47.84 -1.25
CA ILE A 245 26.99 47.13 -1.59
C ILE A 245 27.62 47.76 -2.83
N PHE A 246 26.85 47.97 -3.90
CA PHE A 246 27.37 48.50 -5.17
C PHE A 246 27.61 49.99 -5.16
N ARG A 247 27.08 50.73 -4.19
CA ARG A 247 27.38 52.17 -4.05
C ARG A 247 28.79 52.46 -3.46
N LYS A 248 29.45 51.45 -2.90
CA LYS A 248 30.79 51.57 -2.33
C LYS A 248 31.91 51.05 -3.25
N VAL A 249 31.58 50.58 -4.43
CA VAL A 249 32.48 50.21 -5.53
C VAL A 249 32.44 51.32 -6.58
#